data_01ff19434f0f18e241c72d4353479ceb
#
_entry.id   01ff19434f0f18e241c72d4353479ceb
#
_cell.length_a   1.000
_cell.length_b   1.000
_cell.length_c   1.000
_cell.angle_alpha   90.00
_cell.angle_beta   90.00
_cell.angle_gamma   90.00
#
_symmetry.space_group_name_H-M   'P 1'
#
loop_
_entity.id
_entity.type
_entity.pdbx_description
1 polymer ?
#
loop_
_entity_poly.entity_id
_entity_poly.type
_entity_poly.pdbx_seq_one_letter_code
_entity_poly.pdbx_strand_id
1 'polypeptide(L)'
;MNQFAKETLPISLEEEMRRSYLDYAMSVIVGRALPDVRDGLKPVHRRVLFAMHELSNDWNRPYKKSARIVGDVIGKYHPHGDTAVYDTIVRMAQDFSLRYMLIDGQGNFGSVDGDNAAAMRYTEIRMSRIAHELLIDLDKETVDFGPNYDDSEKEPLILPAKIPNLLINGSSGIAVGMATNIPPHNLNEVIEACLALLKNPDISIDELIEYIPAPDFPTAGIIYGISGVRDGYRTGRGRVVMRARTHFEDMEKGSRQCIVVDELPYQVNKANLLIRIGELVRDKKIEGISDLRDESDK
;
A
#
# COMPACT_ATOMS: atom_id res chain seq x y z
N MET A 1 17.32 50.19 -1.72
CA MET A 1 18.45 49.99 -0.82
C MET A 1 18.85 48.54 -0.84
N ASN A 2 20.00 48.23 -1.46
CA ASN A 2 20.50 46.86 -1.46
C ASN A 2 21.00 46.53 -0.05
N GLN A 3 20.27 45.69 0.68
CA GLN A 3 20.81 45.06 1.87
C GLN A 3 21.71 43.91 1.44
N PHE A 4 23.00 44.24 1.29
CA PHE A 4 24.01 43.18 1.20
C PHE A 4 24.07 42.46 2.57
N ALA A 5 24.20 41.12 2.53
CA ALA A 5 24.40 40.33 3.73
C ALA A 5 25.57 40.89 4.53
N LYS A 6 25.41 40.99 5.85
CA LYS A 6 26.46 41.54 6.75
C LYS A 6 27.70 40.66 6.82
N GLU A 7 27.57 39.39 6.45
CA GLU A 7 28.65 38.42 6.49
C GLU A 7 28.49 37.43 5.35
N THR A 8 29.56 37.11 4.66
CA THR A 8 29.58 36.10 3.59
C THR A 8 30.53 34.99 4.01
N LEU A 9 30.01 33.82 4.27
CA LEU A 9 30.80 32.63 4.57
C LEU A 9 31.02 31.83 3.27
N PRO A 10 32.27 31.53 2.90
CA PRO A 10 32.53 30.65 1.75
C PRO A 10 32.18 29.20 2.13
N ILE A 11 31.31 28.57 1.33
CA ILE A 11 30.95 27.15 1.47
C ILE A 11 31.45 26.44 0.22
N SER A 12 32.07 25.26 0.39
CA SER A 12 32.41 24.39 -0.71
C SER A 12 31.13 23.84 -1.35
N LEU A 13 31.01 23.94 -2.69
CA LEU A 13 29.88 23.40 -3.42
C LEU A 13 29.72 21.90 -3.16
N GLU A 14 30.82 21.16 -3.10
CA GLU A 14 30.83 19.72 -2.85
C GLU A 14 30.27 19.38 -1.45
N GLU A 15 30.65 20.15 -0.45
CA GLU A 15 30.20 19.95 0.94
C GLU A 15 28.72 20.29 1.09
N GLU A 16 28.25 21.38 0.47
CA GLU A 16 26.86 21.78 0.48
C GLU A 16 25.98 20.74 -0.28
N MET A 17 26.42 20.27 -1.44
CA MET A 17 25.73 19.21 -2.17
C MET A 17 25.65 17.91 -1.37
N ARG A 18 26.75 17.50 -0.71
CA ARG A 18 26.77 16.30 0.13
C ARG A 18 25.77 16.41 1.27
N ARG A 19 25.77 17.54 1.98
CA ARG A 19 24.88 17.80 3.11
C ARG A 19 23.43 17.83 2.65
N SER A 20 23.11 18.62 1.65
CA SER A 20 21.74 18.73 1.13
C SER A 20 21.20 17.40 0.60
N TYR A 21 22.04 16.59 -0.08
CA TYR A 21 21.64 15.27 -0.54
C TYR A 21 21.43 14.29 0.62
N LEU A 22 22.26 14.35 1.66
CA LEU A 22 22.08 13.52 2.85
C LEU A 22 20.80 13.88 3.60
N ASP A 23 20.53 15.17 3.80
CA ASP A 23 19.33 15.67 4.46
C ASP A 23 18.08 15.26 3.67
N TYR A 24 18.11 15.38 2.33
CA TYR A 24 17.04 14.90 1.47
C TYR A 24 16.86 13.39 1.58
N ALA A 25 17.94 12.61 1.50
CA ALA A 25 17.87 11.15 1.60
C ALA A 25 17.27 10.72 2.94
N MET A 26 17.68 11.31 4.05
CA MET A 26 17.15 11.04 5.39
C MET A 26 15.66 11.39 5.48
N SER A 27 15.26 12.53 4.94
CA SER A 27 13.85 12.95 4.94
C SER A 27 12.97 11.97 4.14
N VAL A 28 13.45 11.43 3.02
CA VAL A 28 12.72 10.44 2.21
C VAL A 28 12.65 9.08 2.89
N ILE A 29 13.75 8.63 3.52
CA ILE A 29 13.80 7.33 4.20
C ILE A 29 12.87 7.33 5.41
N VAL A 30 13.05 8.27 6.34
CA VAL A 30 12.33 8.31 7.62
C VAL A 30 10.93 8.90 7.48
N GLY A 31 10.78 9.97 6.68
CA GLY A 31 9.58 10.80 6.64
C GLY A 31 8.60 10.53 5.48
N ARG A 32 8.89 9.61 4.55
CA ARG A 32 8.05 9.44 3.35
C ARG A 32 7.86 8.01 2.88
N ALA A 33 8.95 7.29 2.57
CA ALA A 33 8.87 6.09 1.73
C ALA A 33 8.68 4.80 2.52
N LEU A 34 9.20 4.72 3.74
CA LEU A 34 9.18 3.52 4.55
C LEU A 34 8.06 3.56 5.60
N PRO A 35 7.41 2.40 5.87
CA PRO A 35 6.45 2.28 6.95
C PRO A 35 7.16 2.19 8.30
N ASP A 36 6.50 2.63 9.38
CA ASP A 36 6.90 2.28 10.74
C ASP A 36 6.53 0.83 11.02
N VAL A 37 7.45 0.06 11.63
CA VAL A 37 7.22 -1.36 11.90
C VAL A 37 6.09 -1.60 12.89
N ARG A 38 5.81 -0.66 13.79
CA ARG A 38 4.84 -0.76 14.87
C ARG A 38 3.40 -0.66 14.38
N ASP A 39 3.09 0.26 13.46
CA ASP A 39 1.74 0.48 12.92
C ASP A 39 1.60 0.13 11.42
N GLY A 40 2.71 -0.17 10.74
CA GLY A 40 2.71 -0.55 9.33
C GLY A 40 2.37 0.59 8.37
N LEU A 41 2.39 1.84 8.83
CA LEU A 41 1.93 2.99 8.07
C LEU A 41 3.09 3.92 7.67
N LYS A 42 3.00 4.47 6.47
CA LYS A 42 3.80 5.63 6.10
C LYS A 42 3.18 6.89 6.71
N PRO A 43 3.95 7.97 6.89
CA PRO A 43 3.44 9.21 7.49
C PRO A 43 2.15 9.74 6.85
N VAL A 44 2.04 9.69 5.52
CA VAL A 44 0.82 10.14 4.82
C VAL A 44 -0.41 9.30 5.17
N HIS A 45 -0.28 7.97 5.27
CA HIS A 45 -1.37 7.08 5.66
C HIS A 45 -1.84 7.39 7.09
N ARG A 46 -0.90 7.54 8.02
CA ARG A 46 -1.17 7.86 9.43
C ARG A 46 -1.90 9.19 9.56
N ARG A 47 -1.44 10.21 8.84
CA ARG A 47 -2.05 11.55 8.82
C ARG A 47 -3.47 11.55 8.26
N VAL A 48 -3.73 10.77 7.20
CA VAL A 48 -5.08 10.60 6.64
C VAL A 48 -6.01 9.97 7.68
N LEU A 49 -5.62 8.85 8.31
CA LEU A 49 -6.46 8.17 9.30
C LEU A 49 -6.66 9.04 10.54
N PHE A 50 -5.64 9.75 10.98
CA PHE A 50 -5.74 10.67 12.11
C PHE A 50 -6.68 11.85 11.81
N ALA A 51 -6.58 12.48 10.64
CA ALA A 51 -7.50 13.54 10.23
C ALA A 51 -8.95 13.04 10.13
N MET A 52 -9.17 11.81 9.65
CA MET A 52 -10.50 11.21 9.63
C MET A 52 -11.04 10.96 11.04
N HIS A 53 -10.19 10.57 11.98
CA HIS A 53 -10.52 10.40 13.40
C HIS A 53 -10.97 11.74 14.02
N GLU A 54 -10.15 12.79 13.88
CA GLU A 54 -10.46 14.15 14.37
C GLU A 54 -11.79 14.68 13.79
N LEU A 55 -12.08 14.39 12.54
CA LEU A 55 -13.34 14.75 11.89
C LEU A 55 -14.51 13.84 12.26
N SER A 56 -14.33 12.88 13.17
CA SER A 56 -15.33 11.87 13.51
C SER A 56 -15.90 11.16 12.27
N ASN A 57 -15.02 10.84 11.28
CA ASN A 57 -15.39 10.16 10.06
C ASN A 57 -15.17 8.65 10.18
N ASP A 58 -15.79 8.05 11.19
CA ASP A 58 -15.63 6.66 11.57
C ASP A 58 -16.52 5.72 10.75
N TRP A 59 -16.27 4.42 10.84
CA TRP A 59 -16.96 3.35 10.11
C TRP A 59 -18.48 3.33 10.29
N ASN A 60 -18.98 3.78 11.44
CA ASN A 60 -20.41 3.85 11.79
C ASN A 60 -21.02 5.25 11.59
N ARG A 61 -20.30 6.16 10.92
CA ARG A 61 -20.74 7.51 10.62
C ARG A 61 -21.04 7.67 9.14
N PRO A 62 -21.80 8.71 8.76
CA PRO A 62 -22.02 9.04 7.35
C PRO A 62 -20.71 9.30 6.59
N TYR A 63 -20.71 8.96 5.32
CA TYR A 63 -19.60 9.29 4.44
C TYR A 63 -19.37 10.81 4.36
N LYS A 64 -18.13 11.21 4.17
CA LYS A 64 -17.73 12.58 3.88
C LYS A 64 -17.06 12.65 2.50
N LYS A 65 -17.17 13.80 1.83
CA LYS A 65 -16.47 14.03 0.56
C LYS A 65 -14.97 13.85 0.74
N SER A 66 -14.33 13.12 -0.17
CA SER A 66 -12.86 12.91 -0.15
C SER A 66 -12.10 14.23 -0.15
N ALA A 67 -12.61 15.24 -0.89
CA ALA A 67 -12.02 16.57 -0.93
C ALA A 67 -11.98 17.26 0.45
N ARG A 68 -12.94 16.96 1.35
CA ARG A 68 -12.94 17.50 2.71
C ARG A 68 -11.78 16.93 3.51
N ILE A 69 -11.58 15.61 3.45
CA ILE A 69 -10.49 14.93 4.17
C ILE A 69 -9.14 15.38 3.62
N VAL A 70 -8.99 15.43 2.29
CA VAL A 70 -7.76 15.92 1.64
C VAL A 70 -7.41 17.33 2.10
N GLY A 71 -8.41 18.23 2.16
CA GLY A 71 -8.22 19.62 2.61
C GLY A 71 -7.73 19.70 4.06
N ASP A 72 -8.32 18.94 4.98
CA ASP A 72 -7.88 18.91 6.39
C ASP A 72 -6.48 18.33 6.55
N VAL A 73 -6.15 17.23 5.81
CA VAL A 73 -4.82 16.62 5.85
C VAL A 73 -3.75 17.60 5.38
N ILE A 74 -3.95 18.27 4.26
CA ILE A 74 -2.97 19.22 3.71
C ILE A 74 -2.85 20.45 4.62
N GLY A 75 -3.98 20.98 5.06
CA GLY A 75 -3.99 22.20 5.87
C GLY A 75 -3.37 22.03 7.24
N LYS A 76 -3.46 20.83 7.85
CA LYS A 76 -3.03 20.62 9.23
C LYS A 76 -1.78 19.78 9.38
N TYR A 77 -1.58 18.75 8.55
CA TYR A 77 -0.58 17.72 8.84
C TYR A 77 0.42 17.45 7.71
N HIS A 78 0.02 17.62 6.45
CA HIS A 78 0.82 17.15 5.32
C HIS A 78 0.93 18.22 4.22
N PRO A 79 1.92 19.14 4.29
CA PRO A 79 2.05 20.28 3.39
C PRO A 79 2.61 19.87 2.01
N HIS A 80 1.94 18.94 1.33
CA HIS A 80 2.28 18.46 0.00
C HIS A 80 1.06 18.54 -0.93
N GLY A 81 1.24 18.18 -2.21
CA GLY A 81 0.16 18.28 -3.21
C GLY A 81 -1.06 17.42 -2.87
N ASP A 82 -2.24 17.93 -3.16
CA ASP A 82 -3.55 17.30 -2.94
C ASP A 82 -3.69 15.96 -3.67
N THR A 83 -3.13 15.85 -4.87
CA THR A 83 -3.12 14.62 -5.66
C THR A 83 -2.44 13.47 -4.91
N ALA A 84 -1.29 13.72 -4.27
CA ALA A 84 -0.56 12.69 -3.53
C ALA A 84 -1.35 12.15 -2.33
N VAL A 85 -2.05 13.04 -1.61
CA VAL A 85 -2.93 12.67 -0.49
C VAL A 85 -4.15 11.91 -1.00
N TYR A 86 -4.79 12.39 -2.08
CA TYR A 86 -5.94 11.73 -2.66
C TYR A 86 -5.59 10.34 -3.22
N ASP A 87 -4.48 10.21 -3.95
CA ASP A 87 -4.02 8.90 -4.47
C ASP A 87 -3.75 7.90 -3.33
N THR A 88 -3.27 8.40 -2.19
CA THR A 88 -3.10 7.56 -0.98
C THR A 88 -4.45 7.08 -0.45
N ILE A 89 -5.45 7.96 -0.36
CA ILE A 89 -6.83 7.62 0.03
C ILE A 89 -7.42 6.59 -0.94
N VAL A 90 -7.26 6.81 -2.25
CA VAL A 90 -7.73 5.90 -3.30
C VAL A 90 -7.17 4.50 -3.10
N ARG A 91 -5.85 4.37 -2.90
CA ARG A 91 -5.21 3.07 -2.67
C ARG A 91 -5.70 2.38 -1.41
N MET A 92 -5.97 3.13 -0.34
CA MET A 92 -6.52 2.57 0.90
C MET A 92 -7.98 2.12 0.78
N ALA A 93 -8.70 2.56 -0.25
CA ALA A 93 -10.08 2.18 -0.55
C ALA A 93 -10.23 1.12 -1.64
N GLN A 94 -9.14 0.74 -2.33
CA GLN A 94 -9.15 -0.25 -3.41
C GLN A 94 -8.97 -1.67 -2.85
N ASP A 95 -9.91 -2.55 -3.15
CA ASP A 95 -9.89 -3.96 -2.73
C ASP A 95 -8.85 -4.82 -3.46
N PHE A 96 -8.39 -4.36 -4.64
CA PHE A 96 -7.29 -4.97 -5.38
C PHE A 96 -5.90 -4.42 -5.01
N SER A 97 -5.83 -3.36 -4.21
CA SER A 97 -4.57 -2.74 -3.75
C SER A 97 -4.19 -3.13 -2.32
N LEU A 98 -5.16 -3.18 -1.40
CA LEU A 98 -4.97 -3.62 -0.03
C LEU A 98 -5.73 -4.90 0.26
N ARG A 99 -5.10 -5.83 0.98
CA ARG A 99 -5.76 -7.07 1.42
C ARG A 99 -6.89 -6.78 2.42
N TYR A 100 -6.69 -5.79 3.30
CA TYR A 100 -7.68 -5.28 4.25
C TYR A 100 -7.77 -3.77 4.10
N MET A 101 -8.80 -3.29 3.42
CA MET A 101 -9.00 -1.87 3.15
C MET A 101 -9.11 -1.07 4.45
N LEU A 102 -8.39 0.05 4.52
CA LEU A 102 -8.43 0.96 5.66
C LEU A 102 -9.47 2.07 5.48
N ILE A 103 -9.91 2.30 4.27
CA ILE A 103 -10.95 3.28 3.91
C ILE A 103 -12.10 2.54 3.23
N ASP A 104 -13.32 2.83 3.67
CA ASP A 104 -14.56 2.47 3.03
C ASP A 104 -14.98 3.61 2.10
N GLY A 105 -14.98 3.36 0.79
CA GLY A 105 -15.20 4.35 -0.25
C GLY A 105 -16.54 4.17 -0.94
N GLN A 106 -17.19 5.30 -1.27
CA GLN A 106 -18.39 5.35 -2.10
C GLN A 106 -18.12 6.18 -3.36
N GLY A 107 -18.32 5.56 -4.53
CA GLY A 107 -18.04 6.15 -5.83
C GLY A 107 -17.01 5.32 -6.61
N ASN A 108 -16.42 5.92 -7.65
CA ASN A 108 -15.44 5.25 -8.49
C ASN A 108 -14.01 5.53 -7.96
N PHE A 109 -13.37 4.49 -7.44
CA PHE A 109 -11.97 4.50 -6.97
C PHE A 109 -11.00 3.81 -7.94
N GLY A 110 -11.38 3.71 -9.21
CA GLY A 110 -10.55 3.03 -10.23
C GLY A 110 -10.87 1.55 -10.35
N SER A 111 -10.15 0.86 -11.23
CA SER A 111 -10.34 -0.56 -11.50
C SER A 111 -9.01 -1.28 -11.70
N VAL A 112 -9.05 -2.61 -11.74
CA VAL A 112 -7.90 -3.47 -12.05
C VAL A 112 -7.42 -3.28 -13.50
N ASP A 113 -8.24 -2.68 -14.36
CA ASP A 113 -7.90 -2.28 -15.73
C ASP A 113 -7.00 -1.06 -15.79
N GLY A 114 -6.82 -0.38 -14.65
CA GLY A 114 -6.02 0.84 -14.58
C GLY A 114 -6.81 2.10 -14.83
N ASP A 115 -8.15 2.04 -14.78
CA ASP A 115 -8.97 3.24 -14.80
C ASP A 115 -8.64 4.12 -13.60
N ASN A 116 -8.60 5.42 -13.85
CA ASN A 116 -8.37 6.38 -12.79
C ASN A 116 -9.59 6.52 -11.88
N ALA A 117 -9.35 6.80 -10.61
CA ALA A 117 -10.42 7.19 -9.70
C ALA A 117 -11.08 8.49 -10.17
N ALA A 118 -12.36 8.64 -9.87
CA ALA A 118 -13.07 9.90 -10.08
C ALA A 118 -12.45 11.02 -9.23
N ALA A 119 -12.59 12.26 -9.66
CA ALA A 119 -12.06 13.41 -8.91
C ALA A 119 -12.62 13.44 -7.48
N MET A 120 -11.82 13.85 -6.50
CA MET A 120 -12.11 13.83 -5.06
C MET A 120 -13.40 14.56 -4.65
N ARG A 121 -13.93 15.43 -5.50
CA ARG A 121 -15.22 16.09 -5.28
C ARG A 121 -16.44 15.18 -5.51
N TYR A 122 -16.26 14.08 -6.24
CA TYR A 122 -17.33 13.11 -6.54
C TYR A 122 -17.31 11.90 -5.61
N THR A 123 -16.15 11.52 -5.07
CA THR A 123 -16.01 10.38 -4.18
C THR A 123 -16.28 10.76 -2.72
N GLU A 124 -16.75 9.79 -1.96
CA GLU A 124 -17.03 9.93 -0.53
C GLU A 124 -16.37 8.79 0.23
N ILE A 125 -15.90 9.08 1.44
CA ILE A 125 -15.13 8.13 2.25
C ILE A 125 -15.52 8.18 3.72
N ARG A 126 -15.26 7.08 4.40
CA ARG A 126 -15.21 6.95 5.87
C ARG A 126 -14.15 5.90 6.24
N MET A 127 -13.73 5.86 7.48
CA MET A 127 -12.85 4.77 7.93
C MET A 127 -13.54 3.42 7.79
N SER A 128 -12.77 2.38 7.49
CA SER A 128 -13.23 1.01 7.66
C SER A 128 -13.18 0.60 9.14
N ARG A 129 -13.87 -0.48 9.50
CA ARG A 129 -13.86 -0.97 10.87
C ARG A 129 -12.46 -1.40 11.33
N ILE A 130 -11.65 -1.97 10.43
CA ILE A 130 -10.29 -2.39 10.75
C ILE A 130 -9.36 -1.19 10.98
N ALA A 131 -9.57 -0.07 10.27
CA ALA A 131 -8.81 1.16 10.49
C ALA A 131 -9.12 1.78 11.87
N HIS A 132 -10.38 1.68 12.32
CA HIS A 132 -10.74 2.08 13.67
C HIS A 132 -9.93 1.36 14.75
N GLU A 133 -9.66 0.06 14.58
CA GLU A 133 -8.84 -0.74 15.52
C GLU A 133 -7.38 -0.28 15.59
N LEU A 134 -6.87 0.44 14.57
CA LEU A 134 -5.54 1.05 14.62
C LEU A 134 -5.49 2.31 15.50
N LEU A 135 -6.63 2.97 15.70
CA LEU A 135 -6.77 4.25 16.40
C LEU A 135 -7.33 4.11 17.81
N ILE A 136 -7.83 2.91 18.19
CA ILE A 136 -8.36 2.66 19.52
C ILE A 136 -7.31 3.00 20.58
N ASP A 137 -7.74 3.66 21.65
CA ASP A 137 -6.93 4.09 22.78
C ASP A 137 -5.93 5.23 22.45
N LEU A 138 -6.09 5.94 21.32
CA LEU A 138 -5.25 7.08 20.96
C LEU A 138 -5.36 8.23 21.97
N ASP A 139 -6.55 8.39 22.59
CA ASP A 139 -6.86 9.39 23.61
C ASP A 139 -6.37 9.02 25.02
N LYS A 140 -5.75 7.84 25.20
CA LYS A 140 -5.30 7.30 26.48
C LYS A 140 -3.79 7.40 26.72
N GLU A 141 -3.12 8.33 26.03
CA GLU A 141 -1.66 8.53 26.14
C GLU A 141 -0.83 7.26 25.87
N THR A 142 -1.31 6.42 24.96
CA THR A 142 -0.65 5.17 24.58
C THR A 142 0.51 5.36 23.59
N VAL A 143 0.55 6.50 22.93
CA VAL A 143 1.56 6.87 21.93
C VAL A 143 1.97 8.33 22.08
N ASP A 144 3.18 8.65 21.63
CA ASP A 144 3.70 10.01 21.64
C ASP A 144 3.12 10.84 20.51
N PHE A 145 2.89 12.12 20.81
CA PHE A 145 2.49 13.14 19.85
C PHE A 145 3.65 14.12 19.62
N GLY A 146 3.84 14.47 18.36
CA GLY A 146 4.78 15.51 17.93
C GLY A 146 4.05 16.71 17.33
N PRO A 147 4.75 17.83 17.13
CA PRO A 147 4.21 18.96 16.39
C PRO A 147 4.06 18.61 14.91
N ASN A 148 3.10 19.27 14.26
CA ASN A 148 2.98 19.25 12.80
C ASN A 148 4.09 20.15 12.17
N TYR A 149 4.01 20.38 10.85
CA TYR A 149 5.03 21.10 10.08
C TYR A 149 5.21 22.58 10.45
N ASP A 150 4.24 23.23 11.09
CA ASP A 150 4.25 24.65 11.47
C ASP A 150 4.02 24.89 12.97
N ASP A 151 4.10 23.83 13.78
CA ASP A 151 3.89 23.84 15.25
C ASP A 151 2.49 24.28 15.70
N SER A 152 1.51 24.39 14.78
CA SER A 152 0.14 24.83 15.09
C SER A 152 -0.74 23.70 15.65
N GLU A 153 -0.45 22.46 15.28
CA GLU A 153 -1.22 21.27 15.65
C GLU A 153 -0.29 20.15 16.13
N LYS A 154 -0.86 19.14 16.76
CA LYS A 154 -0.15 17.92 17.16
C LYS A 154 -0.63 16.75 16.35
N GLU A 155 0.29 15.87 15.96
CA GLU A 155 -0.02 14.62 15.29
C GLU A 155 0.62 13.43 16.02
N PRO A 156 0.02 12.23 16.00
CA PRO A 156 0.63 11.06 16.60
C PRO A 156 1.85 10.60 15.78
N LEU A 157 2.95 10.30 16.46
CA LEU A 157 4.16 9.79 15.81
C LEU A 157 3.95 8.37 15.26
N ILE A 158 3.11 7.58 15.95
CA ILE A 158 2.61 6.26 15.54
C ILE A 158 1.18 6.09 16.01
N LEU A 159 0.44 5.13 15.44
CA LEU A 159 -0.86 4.74 15.97
C LEU A 159 -0.73 3.60 16.99
N PRO A 160 -1.68 3.46 17.94
CA PRO A 160 -1.67 2.37 18.95
C PRO A 160 -1.69 0.97 18.34
N ALA A 161 -2.31 0.81 17.18
CA ALA A 161 -2.28 -0.36 16.29
C ALA A 161 -2.50 -1.71 16.98
N LYS A 162 -3.75 -2.01 17.37
CA LYS A 162 -4.12 -3.31 17.96
C LYS A 162 -3.95 -4.51 17.02
N ILE A 163 -3.76 -4.27 15.74
CA ILE A 163 -3.59 -5.30 14.71
C ILE A 163 -2.22 -5.18 14.06
N PRO A 164 -1.60 -6.26 13.61
CA PRO A 164 -0.29 -6.26 12.97
C PRO A 164 -0.38 -5.80 11.51
N ASN A 165 -0.73 -4.53 11.30
CA ASN A 165 -1.05 -3.96 9.99
C ASN A 165 0.09 -4.11 8.97
N LEU A 166 1.36 -4.01 9.39
CA LEU A 166 2.50 -4.19 8.49
C LEU A 166 2.48 -5.57 7.81
N LEU A 167 2.12 -6.62 8.54
CA LEU A 167 2.07 -7.98 8.00
C LEU A 167 0.81 -8.22 7.18
N ILE A 168 -0.36 -7.79 7.67
CA ILE A 168 -1.62 -8.10 6.99
C ILE A 168 -1.83 -7.33 5.69
N ASN A 169 -1.35 -6.08 5.59
CA ASN A 169 -1.47 -5.25 4.39
C ASN A 169 -0.16 -5.11 3.61
N GLY A 170 0.97 -5.45 4.23
CA GLY A 170 2.27 -5.22 3.63
C GLY A 170 2.59 -3.74 3.44
N SER A 171 3.67 -3.46 2.77
CA SER A 171 4.03 -2.11 2.33
C SER A 171 5.08 -2.17 1.23
N SER A 172 4.97 -1.30 0.24
CA SER A 172 6.01 -1.11 -0.77
C SER A 172 6.45 0.34 -0.81
N GLY A 173 7.75 0.59 -0.98
CA GLY A 173 8.28 1.94 -1.04
C GLY A 173 9.68 1.97 -1.60
N ILE A 174 9.98 3.05 -2.32
CA ILE A 174 11.30 3.31 -2.89
C ILE A 174 11.84 4.57 -2.22
N ALA A 175 12.92 4.41 -1.45
CA ALA A 175 13.62 5.50 -0.82
C ALA A 175 14.97 5.75 -1.53
N VAL A 176 15.76 6.67 -1.01
CA VAL A 176 17.11 6.90 -1.52
C VAL A 176 18.04 5.80 -1.01
N GLY A 177 18.64 5.05 -1.92
CA GLY A 177 19.59 3.97 -1.58
C GLY A 177 18.97 2.67 -1.06
N MET A 178 17.66 2.62 -0.80
CA MET A 178 16.96 1.40 -0.36
C MET A 178 15.50 1.37 -0.82
N ALA A 179 14.95 0.16 -0.87
CA ALA A 179 13.54 -0.07 -1.16
C ALA A 179 12.97 -1.14 -0.23
N THR A 180 11.68 -1.09 0.02
CA THR A 180 10.95 -2.14 0.73
C THR A 180 9.80 -2.65 -0.13
N ASN A 181 9.51 -3.95 -0.03
CA ASN A 181 8.37 -4.58 -0.69
C ASN A 181 7.89 -5.77 0.16
N ILE A 182 7.14 -5.45 1.21
CA ILE A 182 6.59 -6.42 2.16
C ILE A 182 5.22 -6.84 1.63
N PRO A 183 5.00 -8.13 1.34
CA PRO A 183 3.71 -8.61 0.83
C PRO A 183 2.65 -8.65 1.95
N PRO A 184 1.35 -8.63 1.60
CA PRO A 184 0.26 -8.83 2.54
C PRO A 184 0.12 -10.30 2.94
N HIS A 185 -0.50 -10.56 4.12
CA HIS A 185 -0.72 -11.90 4.67
C HIS A 185 -2.13 -12.05 5.24
N ASN A 186 -2.56 -13.28 5.44
CA ASN A 186 -3.85 -13.60 6.01
C ASN A 186 -3.89 -13.21 7.50
N LEU A 187 -4.94 -12.49 7.90
CA LEU A 187 -5.09 -11.98 9.26
C LEU A 187 -5.11 -13.11 10.30
N ASN A 188 -5.84 -14.20 10.03
CA ASN A 188 -5.93 -15.31 10.99
C ASN A 188 -4.57 -15.98 11.17
N GLU A 189 -3.86 -16.27 10.10
CA GLU A 189 -2.52 -16.85 10.12
C GLU A 189 -1.54 -15.97 10.91
N VAL A 190 -1.56 -14.65 10.68
CA VAL A 190 -0.71 -13.72 11.41
C VAL A 190 -1.07 -13.66 12.90
N ILE A 191 -2.35 -13.67 13.25
CA ILE A 191 -2.79 -13.68 14.66
C ILE A 191 -2.37 -15.00 15.35
N GLU A 192 -2.51 -16.16 14.68
CA GLU A 192 -2.06 -17.44 15.21
C GLU A 192 -0.55 -17.46 15.45
N ALA A 193 0.25 -16.91 14.52
CA ALA A 193 1.68 -16.76 14.70
C ALA A 193 2.02 -15.81 15.87
N CYS A 194 1.31 -14.71 16.04
CA CYS A 194 1.46 -13.81 17.19
C CYS A 194 1.16 -14.54 18.52
N LEU A 195 0.09 -15.32 18.55
CA LEU A 195 -0.26 -16.12 19.75
C LEU A 195 0.79 -17.21 20.05
N ALA A 196 1.37 -17.83 19.02
CA ALA A 196 2.45 -18.80 19.17
C ALA A 196 3.72 -18.13 19.75
N LEU A 197 4.10 -16.96 19.23
CA LEU A 197 5.22 -16.16 19.72
C LEU A 197 5.02 -15.73 21.18
N LEU A 198 3.81 -15.31 21.56
CA LEU A 198 3.50 -14.94 22.95
C LEU A 198 3.60 -16.13 23.93
N LYS A 199 3.27 -17.34 23.47
CA LYS A 199 3.39 -18.58 24.28
C LYS A 199 4.84 -19.07 24.36
N ASN A 200 5.61 -18.90 23.30
CA ASN A 200 7.01 -19.28 23.19
C ASN A 200 7.82 -18.14 22.56
N PRO A 201 8.39 -17.21 23.36
CA PRO A 201 9.20 -16.09 22.83
C PRO A 201 10.45 -16.51 22.06
N ASP A 202 10.93 -17.74 22.26
CA ASP A 202 12.10 -18.29 21.59
C ASP A 202 11.75 -19.10 20.32
N ILE A 203 10.50 -19.03 19.84
CA ILE A 203 10.05 -19.70 18.61
C ILE A 203 10.91 -19.26 17.42
N SER A 204 11.35 -20.21 16.62
CA SER A 204 12.18 -19.93 15.45
C SER A 204 11.37 -19.40 14.28
N ILE A 205 12.07 -18.72 13.33
CA ILE A 205 11.44 -18.26 12.08
C ILE A 205 10.83 -19.44 11.30
N ASP A 206 11.47 -20.60 11.30
CA ASP A 206 10.98 -21.78 10.58
C ASP A 206 9.67 -22.32 11.18
N GLU A 207 9.54 -22.30 12.50
CA GLU A 207 8.29 -22.66 13.17
C GLU A 207 7.19 -21.60 12.93
N LEU A 208 7.53 -20.29 12.87
CA LEU A 208 6.57 -19.23 12.50
C LEU A 208 6.08 -19.37 11.06
N ILE A 209 6.90 -19.85 10.13
CA ILE A 209 6.51 -20.14 8.74
C ILE A 209 5.44 -21.25 8.66
N GLU A 210 5.31 -22.12 9.65
CA GLU A 210 4.21 -23.10 9.68
C GLU A 210 2.86 -22.44 9.91
N TYR A 211 2.82 -21.31 10.62
CA TYR A 211 1.60 -20.52 10.83
C TYR A 211 1.33 -19.56 9.66
N ILE A 212 2.37 -18.97 9.09
CA ILE A 212 2.28 -18.02 7.95
C ILE A 212 3.05 -18.62 6.77
N PRO A 213 2.45 -19.57 6.04
CA PRO A 213 3.16 -20.35 5.02
C PRO A 213 3.57 -19.52 3.80
N ALA A 214 2.77 -18.49 3.45
CA ALA A 214 2.99 -17.65 2.28
C ALA A 214 2.19 -16.33 2.35
N PRO A 215 2.53 -15.33 1.51
CA PRO A 215 1.69 -14.15 1.32
C PRO A 215 0.28 -14.49 0.85
N ASP A 216 -0.67 -13.64 1.26
CA ASP A 216 -2.09 -13.70 0.86
C ASP A 216 -2.46 -12.41 0.11
N PHE A 217 -2.47 -12.47 -1.21
CA PHE A 217 -2.67 -11.31 -2.07
C PHE A 217 -4.15 -11.01 -2.30
N PRO A 218 -4.56 -9.73 -2.38
CA PRO A 218 -5.97 -9.34 -2.55
C PRO A 218 -6.59 -9.82 -3.87
N THR A 219 -5.79 -10.01 -4.92
CA THR A 219 -6.24 -10.49 -6.23
C THR A 219 -6.10 -11.99 -6.40
N ALA A 220 -5.81 -12.72 -5.31
CA ALA A 220 -5.59 -14.16 -5.28
C ALA A 220 -4.41 -14.60 -6.21
N GLY A 221 -4.62 -15.53 -7.13
CA GLY A 221 -3.55 -16.08 -7.96
C GLY A 221 -2.80 -17.22 -7.28
N ILE A 222 -1.76 -17.72 -7.94
CA ILE A 222 -0.99 -18.87 -7.50
C ILE A 222 0.47 -18.47 -7.29
N ILE A 223 1.02 -18.71 -6.08
CA ILE A 223 2.45 -18.59 -5.83
C ILE A 223 3.13 -19.83 -6.40
N TYR A 224 4.06 -19.61 -7.33
CA TYR A 224 4.79 -20.69 -8.02
C TYR A 224 6.15 -20.91 -7.38
N GLY A 225 6.22 -21.95 -6.54
CA GLY A 225 7.40 -22.29 -5.75
C GLY A 225 7.48 -21.55 -4.43
N ILE A 226 7.88 -22.26 -3.36
CA ILE A 226 7.87 -21.74 -1.98
C ILE A 226 9.26 -21.23 -1.52
N SER A 227 10.34 -21.58 -2.25
CA SER A 227 11.70 -21.25 -1.83
C SER A 227 11.91 -19.73 -1.67
N GLY A 228 11.43 -18.93 -2.65
CA GLY A 228 11.58 -17.48 -2.59
C GLY A 228 10.80 -16.83 -1.45
N VAL A 229 9.68 -17.41 -1.01
CA VAL A 229 8.94 -16.98 0.19
C VAL A 229 9.77 -17.24 1.44
N ARG A 230 10.28 -18.47 1.61
CA ARG A 230 11.11 -18.86 2.75
C ARG A 230 12.40 -18.04 2.84
N ASP A 231 13.06 -17.79 1.71
CA ASP A 231 14.22 -16.92 1.65
C ASP A 231 13.89 -15.49 2.07
N GLY A 232 12.75 -14.98 1.61
CA GLY A 232 12.25 -13.66 2.00
C GLY A 232 12.02 -13.54 3.50
N TYR A 233 11.40 -14.53 4.12
CA TYR A 233 11.12 -14.52 5.56
C TYR A 233 12.39 -14.69 6.42
N ARG A 234 13.35 -15.52 5.98
CA ARG A 234 14.59 -15.75 6.72
C ARG A 234 15.62 -14.64 6.57
N THR A 235 15.74 -14.07 5.39
CA THR A 235 16.84 -13.15 5.05
C THR A 235 16.38 -11.72 4.74
N GLY A 236 15.08 -11.48 4.63
CA GLY A 236 14.52 -10.23 4.13
C GLY A 236 14.66 -10.05 2.61
N ARG A 237 15.15 -11.06 1.88
CA ARG A 237 15.33 -11.03 0.42
C ARG A 237 14.85 -12.33 -0.20
N GLY A 238 13.79 -12.23 -1.02
CA GLY A 238 13.24 -13.39 -1.70
C GLY A 238 12.51 -12.99 -2.98
N ARG A 239 12.41 -13.90 -3.92
CA ARG A 239 11.67 -13.70 -5.16
C ARG A 239 10.40 -14.55 -5.15
N VAL A 240 9.26 -13.91 -4.95
CA VAL A 240 7.95 -14.56 -5.04
C VAL A 240 7.47 -14.47 -6.49
N VAL A 241 7.26 -15.63 -7.12
CA VAL A 241 6.73 -15.71 -8.48
C VAL A 241 5.24 -16.01 -8.40
N MET A 242 4.44 -15.12 -8.98
CA MET A 242 2.99 -15.27 -9.03
C MET A 242 2.52 -15.61 -10.43
N ARG A 243 1.51 -16.44 -10.53
CA ARG A 243 0.81 -16.78 -11.77
C ARG A 243 -0.68 -16.56 -11.65
N ALA A 244 -1.31 -16.26 -12.76
CA ALA A 244 -2.76 -16.24 -12.87
C ALA A 244 -3.34 -17.64 -12.61
N ARG A 245 -4.57 -17.70 -12.10
CA ARG A 245 -5.35 -18.92 -12.12
C ARG A 245 -6.06 -19.01 -13.47
N THR A 246 -5.89 -20.13 -14.15
CA THR A 246 -6.45 -20.35 -15.50
C THR A 246 -7.01 -21.75 -15.63
N HIS A 247 -8.00 -21.89 -16.50
CA HIS A 247 -8.52 -23.19 -16.93
C HIS A 247 -8.84 -23.18 -18.42
N PHE A 248 -9.09 -24.37 -18.99
CA PHE A 248 -9.47 -24.53 -20.39
C PHE A 248 -10.96 -24.78 -20.49
N GLU A 249 -11.60 -24.15 -21.47
CA GLU A 249 -12.98 -24.41 -21.85
C GLU A 249 -13.09 -24.73 -23.34
N ASP A 250 -13.97 -25.68 -23.71
CA ASP A 250 -14.28 -25.98 -25.08
C ASP A 250 -15.30 -24.97 -25.63
N MET A 251 -15.02 -24.40 -26.79
CA MET A 251 -15.92 -23.45 -27.41
C MET A 251 -17.11 -24.21 -28.04
N GLU A 252 -18.33 -23.69 -27.86
CA GLU A 252 -19.58 -24.32 -28.37
C GLU A 252 -19.57 -24.60 -29.88
N LYS A 253 -18.76 -23.92 -30.66
CA LYS A 253 -18.67 -24.11 -32.12
C LYS A 253 -17.22 -24.37 -32.54
N GLY A 254 -16.92 -25.65 -32.85
CA GLY A 254 -15.64 -26.04 -33.43
C GLY A 254 -14.74 -26.84 -32.51
N SER A 255 -13.52 -27.16 -32.95
CA SER A 255 -12.48 -27.88 -32.19
C SER A 255 -11.53 -26.94 -31.44
N ARG A 256 -11.95 -25.71 -31.18
CA ARG A 256 -11.11 -24.70 -30.49
C ARG A 256 -11.39 -24.73 -29.02
N GLN A 257 -10.32 -24.49 -28.24
CA GLN A 257 -10.39 -24.29 -26.81
C GLN A 257 -10.07 -22.82 -26.49
N CYS A 258 -10.64 -22.30 -25.43
CA CYS A 258 -10.23 -21.05 -24.85
C CYS A 258 -9.50 -21.26 -23.52
N ILE A 259 -8.58 -20.36 -23.20
CA ILE A 259 -7.95 -20.24 -21.91
C ILE A 259 -8.69 -19.14 -21.16
N VAL A 260 -9.40 -19.53 -20.11
CA VAL A 260 -10.07 -18.58 -19.22
C VAL A 260 -9.12 -18.21 -18.09
N VAL A 261 -8.99 -16.92 -17.81
CA VAL A 261 -8.19 -16.38 -16.72
C VAL A 261 -9.12 -15.89 -15.63
N ASP A 262 -9.19 -16.62 -14.52
CA ASP A 262 -10.10 -16.32 -13.39
C ASP A 262 -9.53 -15.31 -12.40
N GLU A 263 -8.21 -15.39 -12.16
CA GLU A 263 -7.51 -14.57 -11.19
C GLU A 263 -6.22 -14.01 -11.81
N LEU A 264 -5.91 -12.74 -11.51
CA LEU A 264 -4.70 -12.07 -11.98
C LEU A 264 -3.66 -11.97 -10.86
N PRO A 265 -2.37 -12.04 -11.20
CA PRO A 265 -1.31 -11.76 -10.23
C PRO A 265 -1.45 -10.34 -9.66
N TYR A 266 -1.11 -10.19 -8.38
CA TYR A 266 -1.16 -8.91 -7.68
C TYR A 266 -0.34 -7.83 -8.39
N GLN A 267 -0.89 -6.61 -8.46
CA GLN A 267 -0.31 -5.44 -9.13
C GLN A 267 -0.18 -5.57 -10.67
N VAL A 268 -0.83 -6.56 -11.28
CA VAL A 268 -0.91 -6.66 -12.74
C VAL A 268 -2.11 -5.85 -13.23
N ASN A 269 -1.87 -4.90 -14.12
CA ASN A 269 -2.91 -4.18 -14.84
C ASN A 269 -3.46 -5.07 -15.96
N LYS A 270 -4.77 -5.35 -15.93
CA LYS A 270 -5.43 -6.28 -16.88
C LYS A 270 -5.36 -5.77 -18.32
N ALA A 271 -5.67 -4.50 -18.56
CA ALA A 271 -5.64 -3.94 -19.90
C ALA A 271 -4.23 -4.00 -20.53
N ASN A 272 -3.19 -3.65 -19.75
CA ASN A 272 -1.81 -3.75 -20.21
C ASN A 272 -1.39 -5.20 -20.48
N LEU A 273 -1.88 -6.16 -19.70
CA LEU A 273 -1.62 -7.58 -19.92
C LEU A 273 -2.19 -8.03 -21.26
N LEU A 274 -3.44 -7.67 -21.58
CA LEU A 274 -4.08 -7.99 -22.85
C LEU A 274 -3.32 -7.37 -24.03
N ILE A 275 -2.94 -6.11 -23.94
CA ILE A 275 -2.12 -5.43 -24.96
C ILE A 275 -0.80 -6.19 -25.17
N ARG A 276 -0.15 -6.58 -24.07
CA ARG A 276 1.13 -7.29 -24.14
C ARG A 276 1.02 -8.66 -24.78
N ILE A 277 -0.04 -9.42 -24.50
CA ILE A 277 -0.31 -10.70 -25.15
C ILE A 277 -0.52 -10.47 -26.64
N GLY A 278 -1.35 -9.50 -27.04
CA GLY A 278 -1.57 -9.16 -28.43
C GLY A 278 -0.28 -8.78 -29.20
N GLU A 279 0.63 -8.02 -28.56
CA GLU A 279 1.94 -7.71 -29.11
C GLU A 279 2.80 -8.97 -29.33
N LEU A 280 2.84 -9.87 -28.34
CA LEU A 280 3.63 -11.09 -28.41
C LEU A 280 3.13 -12.03 -29.51
N VAL A 281 1.82 -12.09 -29.73
CA VAL A 281 1.19 -12.86 -30.84
C VAL A 281 1.55 -12.21 -32.18
N ARG A 282 1.41 -10.90 -32.33
CA ARG A 282 1.78 -10.15 -33.54
C ARG A 282 3.25 -10.33 -33.90
N ASP A 283 4.13 -10.29 -32.89
CA ASP A 283 5.57 -10.45 -33.04
C ASP A 283 5.99 -11.92 -33.23
N LYS A 284 5.03 -12.87 -33.30
CA LYS A 284 5.23 -14.32 -33.43
C LYS A 284 6.10 -14.92 -32.31
N LYS A 285 6.07 -14.34 -31.12
CA LYS A 285 6.73 -14.89 -29.93
C LYS A 285 5.86 -15.90 -29.19
N ILE A 286 4.54 -15.81 -29.39
CA ILE A 286 3.54 -16.77 -28.93
C ILE A 286 2.71 -17.15 -30.15
N GLU A 287 2.48 -18.45 -30.34
CA GLU A 287 1.69 -19.01 -31.42
C GLU A 287 0.43 -19.71 -30.85
N GLY A 288 -0.58 -19.92 -31.70
CA GLY A 288 -1.79 -20.66 -31.35
C GLY A 288 -2.93 -19.82 -30.77
N ILE A 289 -2.73 -18.54 -30.52
CA ILE A 289 -3.80 -17.62 -30.07
C ILE A 289 -4.43 -16.96 -31.29
N SER A 290 -5.74 -17.17 -31.48
CA SER A 290 -6.49 -16.63 -32.61
C SER A 290 -7.34 -15.40 -32.26
N ASP A 291 -7.75 -15.26 -30.99
CA ASP A 291 -8.58 -14.17 -30.48
C ASP A 291 -8.25 -13.89 -29.03
N LEU A 292 -8.51 -12.68 -28.57
CA LEU A 292 -8.27 -12.23 -27.20
C LEU A 292 -9.40 -11.30 -26.79
N ARG A 293 -10.12 -11.65 -25.72
CA ARG A 293 -11.28 -10.91 -25.24
C ARG A 293 -11.17 -10.64 -23.75
N ASP A 294 -11.70 -9.51 -23.35
CA ASP A 294 -12.01 -9.20 -21.97
C ASP A 294 -13.52 -9.40 -21.77
N GLU A 295 -13.87 -10.41 -20.99
CA GLU A 295 -15.26 -10.74 -20.65
C GLU A 295 -15.50 -10.60 -19.15
N SER A 296 -14.63 -9.82 -18.45
CA SER A 296 -14.78 -9.55 -17.01
C SER A 296 -16.08 -8.83 -16.73
N ASP A 297 -16.78 -9.26 -15.69
CA ASP A 297 -17.89 -8.51 -15.11
C ASP A 297 -17.33 -7.36 -14.24
N LYS A 298 -18.09 -6.27 -14.17
CA LYS A 298 -17.68 -5.06 -13.42
C LYS A 298 -18.26 -5.04 -12.02
#